data_eb64761c6ef1de3c39b6c34f77204282
#
_entry.id   eb64761c6ef1de3c39b6c34f77204282
#
_cell.length_a   1.000
_cell.length_b   1.000
_cell.length_c   1.000
_cell.angle_alpha   90.00
_cell.angle_beta   90.00
_cell.angle_gamma   90.00
#
_symmetry.space_group_name_H-M   'P 1'
#
loop_
_entity.id
_entity.type
_entity.pdbx_description
1 polymer ?
#
loop_
_entity_poly.entity_id
_entity_poly.type
_entity_poly.pdbx_seq_one_letter_code
_entity_poly.pdbx_strand_id
1 'polypeptide(L)'
;PDEKITKGERFVLYLLRNLIPPHYDNESSAAFLRDEIGTENKFIEWMVIRPDGLINAEISNYEIVASPPRTIFNGLTTTRANVAHFICELIEKQNLWSQWEGKMPVIFNK
;
A
#
# COMPACT_ATOMS: atom_id res chain seq x y z
N PRO A 1 3.48 -4.05 10.67
CA PRO A 1 4.52 -3.33 9.94
C PRO A 1 5.14 -2.22 10.77
N ASP A 2 6.36 -1.90 10.44
CA ASP A 2 7.18 -0.95 11.21
C ASP A 2 6.87 0.50 10.87
N GLU A 3 5.62 0.89 10.92
CA GLU A 3 5.20 2.25 10.65
C GLU A 3 5.27 3.11 11.90
N LYS A 4 5.86 4.29 11.77
CA LYS A 4 5.90 5.25 12.86
C LYS A 4 4.56 5.95 12.97
N ILE A 5 3.84 5.69 14.06
CA ILE A 5 2.51 6.25 14.28
C ILE A 5 2.51 7.07 15.55
N THR A 6 2.12 8.33 15.45
CA THR A 6 1.97 9.22 16.61
C THR A 6 0.68 8.90 17.38
N LYS A 7 0.55 9.43 18.62
CA LYS A 7 -0.68 9.25 19.40
C LYS A 7 -1.90 9.88 18.72
N GLY A 8 -1.72 11.06 18.12
CA GLY A 8 -2.80 11.72 17.38
C GLY A 8 -3.24 10.91 16.16
N GLU A 9 -2.29 10.32 15.44
CA GLU A 9 -2.61 9.45 14.31
C GLU A 9 -3.33 8.19 14.75
N ARG A 10 -2.95 7.60 15.89
CA ARG A 10 -3.65 6.43 16.42
C ARG A 10 -5.11 6.73 16.72
N PHE A 11 -5.40 7.91 17.26
CA PHE A 11 -6.76 8.32 17.53
C PHE A 11 -7.55 8.49 16.24
N VAL A 12 -6.98 9.16 15.22
CA VAL A 12 -7.60 9.33 13.92
C VAL A 12 -7.86 7.97 13.26
N LEU A 13 -6.88 7.06 13.29
CA LEU A 13 -7.04 5.72 12.73
C LEU A 13 -8.12 4.92 13.47
N TYR A 14 -8.19 5.07 14.79
CA TYR A 14 -9.26 4.45 15.57
C TYR A 14 -10.64 4.92 15.12
N LEU A 15 -10.81 6.23 14.92
CA LEU A 15 -12.07 6.78 14.44
C LEU A 15 -12.38 6.28 13.01
N LEU A 16 -11.42 6.29 12.12
CA LEU A 16 -11.59 5.78 10.75
C LEU A 16 -11.99 4.31 10.74
N ARG A 17 -11.30 3.50 11.55
CA ARG A 17 -11.58 2.06 11.64
C ARG A 17 -13.00 1.78 12.12
N ASN A 18 -13.50 2.53 13.08
CA ASN A 18 -14.77 2.26 13.71
C ASN A 18 -15.95 3.00 13.08
N LEU A 19 -15.71 4.10 12.37
CA LEU A 19 -16.77 4.96 11.83
C LEU A 19 -16.85 4.91 10.30
N ILE A 20 -15.79 4.48 9.61
CA ILE A 20 -15.74 4.43 8.14
C ILE A 20 -15.52 2.99 7.69
N PRO A 21 -16.59 2.28 7.26
CA PRO A 21 -16.49 0.87 6.85
C PRO A 21 -15.44 0.55 5.78
N PRO A 22 -15.25 1.36 4.71
CA PRO A 22 -14.21 1.06 3.73
C PRO A 22 -12.80 0.98 4.31
N HIS A 23 -12.48 1.82 5.30
CA HIS A 23 -11.18 1.79 5.95
C HIS A 23 -11.00 0.50 6.75
N TYR A 24 -12.02 0.09 7.50
CA TYR A 24 -12.01 -1.19 8.22
C TYR A 24 -11.84 -2.37 7.27
N ASP A 25 -12.56 -2.36 6.15
CA ASP A 25 -12.47 -3.43 5.16
C ASP A 25 -11.07 -3.54 4.57
N ASN A 26 -10.41 -2.41 4.28
CA ASN A 26 -9.04 -2.40 3.77
C ASN A 26 -8.06 -2.97 4.79
N GLU A 27 -8.19 -2.59 6.06
CA GLU A 27 -7.34 -3.14 7.13
C GLU A 27 -7.58 -4.64 7.32
N SER A 28 -8.83 -5.08 7.28
CA SER A 28 -9.19 -6.48 7.42
C SER A 28 -8.65 -7.32 6.28
N SER A 29 -8.72 -6.81 5.06
CA SER A 29 -8.17 -7.50 3.88
C SER A 29 -6.66 -7.66 3.97
N ALA A 30 -5.96 -6.60 4.37
CA ALA A 30 -4.51 -6.66 4.54
C ALA A 30 -4.12 -7.64 5.64
N ALA A 31 -4.83 -7.62 6.77
CA ALA A 31 -4.59 -8.55 7.87
C ALA A 31 -4.83 -10.01 7.45
N PHE A 32 -5.88 -10.25 6.67
CA PHE A 32 -6.17 -11.58 6.16
C PHE A 32 -5.02 -12.12 5.29
N LEU A 33 -4.54 -11.30 4.37
CA LEU A 33 -3.41 -11.69 3.52
C LEU A 33 -2.15 -11.97 4.34
N ARG A 34 -1.86 -11.11 5.30
CA ARG A 34 -0.66 -11.25 6.13
C ARG A 34 -0.73 -12.45 7.06
N ASP A 35 -1.86 -12.65 7.74
CA ASP A 35 -1.97 -13.59 8.85
C ASP A 35 -2.54 -14.95 8.45
N GLU A 36 -3.50 -14.98 7.51
CA GLU A 36 -4.17 -16.22 7.09
C GLU A 36 -3.53 -16.83 5.84
N ILE A 37 -3.29 -16.03 4.80
CA ILE A 37 -2.65 -16.52 3.58
C ILE A 37 -1.14 -16.67 3.80
N GLY A 38 -0.50 -15.62 4.35
CA GLY A 38 0.93 -15.62 4.61
C GLY A 38 1.76 -15.58 3.33
N THR A 39 3.08 -15.66 3.47
CA THR A 39 4.03 -15.53 2.35
C THR A 39 4.52 -16.88 1.84
N GLU A 40 4.18 -17.97 2.48
CA GLU A 40 4.61 -19.33 2.11
C GLU A 40 3.49 -20.19 1.53
N ASN A 41 2.39 -19.56 1.11
CA ASN A 41 1.28 -20.30 0.53
C ASN A 41 1.69 -20.85 -0.85
N LYS A 42 1.41 -22.14 -1.08
CA LYS A 42 1.83 -22.83 -2.31
C LYS A 42 0.98 -22.46 -3.52
N PHE A 43 -0.22 -21.92 -3.31
CA PHE A 43 -1.19 -21.71 -4.36
C PHE A 43 -1.46 -20.25 -4.67
N ILE A 44 -1.12 -19.34 -3.74
CA ILE A 44 -1.44 -17.92 -3.85
C ILE A 44 -0.20 -17.10 -3.56
N GLU A 45 0.17 -16.26 -4.54
CA GLU A 45 1.10 -15.17 -4.34
C GLU A 45 0.30 -13.87 -4.35
N TRP A 46 0.69 -12.94 -3.51
CA TRP A 46 -0.06 -11.68 -3.38
C TRP A 46 0.88 -10.51 -3.09
N MET A 47 0.38 -9.33 -3.36
CA MET A 47 1.01 -8.06 -3.03
C MET A 47 -0.08 -7.04 -2.76
N VAL A 48 0.12 -6.16 -1.80
CA VAL A 48 -0.77 -5.03 -1.54
C VAL A 48 -0.05 -3.74 -1.90
N ILE A 49 -0.57 -3.04 -2.89
CA ILE A 49 -0.04 -1.74 -3.30
C ILE A 49 -0.79 -0.67 -2.51
N ARG A 50 -0.05 0.14 -1.77
CA ARG A 50 -0.61 1.19 -0.92
C ARG A 50 -0.28 2.56 -1.51
N PRO A 51 -1.15 3.12 -2.39
CA PRO A 51 -0.91 4.46 -2.91
C PRO A 51 -1.17 5.50 -1.83
N ASP A 52 -0.39 6.56 -1.87
CA ASP A 52 -0.69 7.77 -1.11
C ASP A 52 -1.87 8.51 -1.78
N GLY A 53 -2.20 9.72 -1.33
CA GLY A 53 -3.39 10.40 -1.83
C GLY A 53 -3.52 10.35 -3.36
N LEU A 54 -4.57 9.68 -3.85
CA LEU A 54 -4.73 9.44 -5.29
C LEU A 54 -5.19 10.70 -6.02
N ILE A 55 -4.51 11.01 -7.13
CA ILE A 55 -4.86 12.13 -8.03
C ILE A 55 -4.91 11.65 -9.47
N ASN A 56 -5.59 12.42 -10.30
CA ASN A 56 -5.64 12.21 -11.74
C ASN A 56 -4.57 13.10 -12.39
N ALA A 57 -3.56 12.48 -12.96
CA ALA A 57 -2.49 13.16 -13.67
C ALA A 57 -1.80 12.15 -14.58
N GLU A 58 -0.89 12.64 -15.41
CA GLU A 58 -0.13 11.78 -16.31
C GLU A 58 0.93 10.99 -15.58
N ILE A 59 1.47 9.96 -16.22
CA ILE A 59 2.58 9.17 -15.69
C ILE A 59 3.76 10.10 -15.42
N SER A 60 4.34 9.96 -14.25
CA SER A 60 5.49 10.74 -13.81
C SER A 60 6.45 9.84 -13.04
N ASN A 61 7.54 10.40 -12.55
CA ASN A 61 8.45 9.64 -11.69
C ASN A 61 7.78 9.34 -10.35
N TYR A 62 7.97 8.13 -9.86
CA TYR A 62 7.42 7.71 -8.57
C TYR A 62 8.41 6.80 -7.83
N GLU A 63 8.19 6.62 -6.54
CA GLU A 63 8.97 5.73 -5.70
C GLU A 63 8.11 4.64 -5.09
N ILE A 64 8.73 3.49 -4.86
CA ILE A 64 8.13 2.35 -4.18
C ILE A 64 8.97 2.06 -2.95
N VAL A 65 8.35 2.08 -1.78
CA VAL A 65 9.05 1.85 -0.51
C VAL A 65 8.28 0.85 0.35
N ALA A 66 8.99 0.20 1.26
CA ALA A 66 8.40 -0.83 2.11
C ALA A 66 7.46 -0.25 3.16
N SER A 67 7.73 0.96 3.64
CA SER A 67 6.93 1.62 4.68
C SER A 67 6.70 3.09 4.34
N PRO A 68 5.58 3.69 4.78
CA PRO A 68 5.32 5.10 4.51
C PRO A 68 6.43 5.99 5.07
N PRO A 69 6.97 6.91 4.25
CA PRO A 69 8.02 7.82 4.70
C PRO A 69 7.50 8.99 5.54
N ARG A 70 6.20 9.21 5.52
CA ARG A 70 5.54 10.34 6.19
C ARG A 70 4.28 9.89 6.91
N THR A 71 3.80 10.76 7.81
CA THR A 71 2.54 10.52 8.51
C THR A 71 1.35 10.82 7.61
N ILE A 72 0.14 10.40 8.04
CA ILE A 72 -1.09 10.69 7.30
C ILE A 72 -1.38 12.19 7.18
N PHE A 73 -0.81 13.02 8.09
CA PHE A 73 -0.98 14.47 8.05
C PHE A 73 -0.03 15.16 7.09
N ASN A 74 1.04 14.47 6.69
CA ASN A 74 2.03 14.95 5.74
C ASN A 74 2.18 13.98 4.58
N GLY A 75 1.08 13.38 4.17
CA GLY A 75 1.05 12.41 3.09
C GLY A 75 1.46 13.01 1.75
N LEU A 76 1.96 12.14 0.88
CA LEU A 76 2.34 12.49 -0.48
C LEU A 76 1.17 12.19 -1.42
N THR A 77 1.33 12.47 -2.69
CA THR A 77 0.32 12.14 -3.70
C THR A 77 0.80 11.02 -4.59
N THR A 78 -0.14 10.33 -5.22
CA THR A 78 0.13 9.28 -6.19
C THR A 78 -0.84 9.42 -7.35
N THR A 79 -0.33 9.45 -8.58
CA THR A 79 -1.24 9.46 -9.73
C THR A 79 -1.78 8.06 -9.98
N ARG A 80 -3.04 7.97 -10.39
CA ARG A 80 -3.63 6.69 -10.81
C ARG A 80 -2.87 6.07 -11.97
N ALA A 81 -2.35 6.91 -12.87
CA ALA A 81 -1.51 6.47 -13.98
C ALA A 81 -0.22 5.81 -13.49
N ASN A 82 0.41 6.32 -12.43
CA ASN A 82 1.60 5.70 -11.85
C ASN A 82 1.30 4.36 -11.22
N VAL A 83 0.17 4.23 -10.54
CA VAL A 83 -0.26 2.93 -9.99
C VAL A 83 -0.44 1.91 -11.12
N ALA A 84 -1.13 2.30 -12.19
CA ALA A 84 -1.34 1.44 -13.35
C ALA A 84 -0.01 1.04 -14.00
N HIS A 85 0.93 1.97 -14.12
CA HIS A 85 2.25 1.70 -14.68
C HIS A 85 2.99 0.67 -13.83
N PHE A 86 2.98 0.83 -12.52
CA PHE A 86 3.64 -0.13 -11.61
C PHE A 86 3.01 -1.52 -11.71
N ILE A 87 1.69 -1.61 -11.77
CA ILE A 87 0.99 -2.90 -11.95
C ILE A 87 1.42 -3.56 -13.25
N CYS A 88 1.49 -2.82 -14.35
CA CYS A 88 1.95 -3.37 -15.62
C CYS A 88 3.39 -3.86 -15.54
N GLU A 89 4.27 -3.10 -14.89
CA GLU A 89 5.65 -3.52 -14.68
C GLU A 89 5.76 -4.81 -13.86
N LEU A 90 4.93 -4.96 -12.84
CA LEU A 90 4.89 -6.19 -12.03
C LEU A 90 4.48 -7.40 -12.85
N ILE A 91 3.56 -7.24 -13.79
CA ILE A 91 3.09 -8.33 -14.66
C ILE A 91 4.19 -8.71 -15.66
N GLU A 92 4.91 -7.73 -16.20
CA GLU A 92 5.91 -7.97 -17.24
C GLU A 92 7.26 -8.41 -16.69
N LYS A 93 7.63 -8.02 -15.48
CA LYS A 93 8.99 -8.24 -14.93
C LYS A 93 8.93 -9.15 -13.70
N GLN A 94 9.30 -10.41 -13.91
CA GLN A 94 9.28 -11.42 -12.85
C GLN A 94 10.19 -11.03 -11.67
N ASN A 95 11.32 -10.43 -11.92
CA ASN A 95 12.23 -10.02 -10.85
C ASN A 95 11.63 -8.91 -9.98
N LEU A 96 10.85 -8.02 -10.57
CA LEU A 96 10.14 -6.98 -9.81
C LEU A 96 9.03 -7.60 -8.95
N TRP A 97 8.27 -8.51 -9.51
CA TRP A 97 7.27 -9.27 -8.75
C TRP A 97 7.91 -9.98 -7.56
N SER A 98 9.00 -10.69 -7.80
CA SER A 98 9.69 -11.44 -6.75
C SER A 98 10.21 -10.54 -5.63
N GLN A 99 10.59 -9.30 -5.97
CA GLN A 99 11.05 -8.33 -4.98
C GLN A 99 9.95 -7.94 -4.00
N TRP A 100 8.72 -7.84 -4.46
CA TRP A 100 7.61 -7.30 -3.68
C TRP A 100 6.53 -8.31 -3.31
N GLU A 101 6.59 -9.52 -3.83
CA GLU A 101 5.63 -10.58 -3.51
C GLU A 101 5.56 -10.79 -1.99
N GLY A 102 4.33 -10.91 -1.46
CA GLY A 102 4.10 -11.07 -0.03
C GLY A 102 4.34 -9.82 0.80
N LYS A 103 4.49 -8.67 0.17
CA LYS A 103 4.77 -7.40 0.83
C LYS A 103 3.66 -6.38 0.54
N MET A 104 3.71 -5.26 1.23
CA MET A 104 2.72 -4.19 1.13
C MET A 104 3.41 -2.86 0.84
N PRO A 105 4.00 -2.70 -0.37
CA PRO A 105 4.74 -1.48 -0.70
C PRO A 105 3.85 -0.26 -0.80
N VAL A 106 4.43 0.89 -0.47
CA VAL A 106 3.81 2.20 -0.65
C VAL A 106 4.33 2.81 -1.93
N ILE A 107 3.45 3.40 -2.73
CA ILE A 107 3.80 4.10 -3.97
C ILE A 107 3.40 5.56 -3.84
N PHE A 108 4.29 6.46 -4.21
CA PHE A 108 4.04 7.89 -4.21
C PHE A 108 4.85 8.61 -5.29
N ASN A 109 4.35 9.75 -5.72
CA ASN A 109 5.03 10.58 -6.72
C ASN A 109 6.32 11.17 -6.13
N LYS A 110 7.32 11.24 -6.96
CA LYS A 110 8.54 11.99 -6.62
C LYS A 110 8.30 13.49 -6.68
#